data_e647b7e632570eb00584eb20aa113446
#
_entry.id   e647b7e632570eb00584eb20aa113446
#
_cell.length_a   1.000
_cell.length_b   1.000
_cell.length_c   1.000
_cell.angle_alpha   90.00
_cell.angle_beta   90.00
_cell.angle_gamma   90.00
#
_symmetry.space_group_name_H-M   'P 1'
#
loop_
_entity.id
_entity.type
_entity.pdbx_description
1 polymer ?
#
loop_
_entity_poly.entity_id
_entity_poly.type
_entity_poly.pdbx_seq_one_letter_code
_entity_poly.pdbx_strand_id
1 'polypeptide(L)'
;MSRYDADDTYCYPGSDVLRNKAELTDANELDTYEGELSTLRSLEILEKPIEGQFDLAHLQKIHLALFQDIYDWAGEIRTVDISRGNSRFANVRFIESAAHEIFNRLARENWLKHLDPNALSERLAHYLSEINALHPFREGNGRTQRIFISQLSQAAGYQLDYSDLEQKQIYQGMELAFNGDESVLAKLILERLERFES
;
A
#
# COMPACT_ATOMS: atom_id res chain seq x y z
N MET A 1 -17.89 -7.39 4.20
CA MET A 1 -18.22 -5.97 4.49
C MET A 1 -17.10 -5.11 3.95
N SER A 2 -17.40 -4.15 3.08
CA SER A 2 -16.38 -3.24 2.55
C SER A 2 -15.62 -2.56 3.69
N ARG A 3 -14.30 -2.47 3.58
CA ARG A 3 -13.45 -1.83 4.60
C ARG A 3 -13.57 -0.31 4.60
N TYR A 4 -14.22 0.25 3.59
CA TYR A 4 -14.36 1.69 3.38
C TYR A 4 -15.81 2.07 3.16
N ASP A 5 -16.18 3.24 3.69
CA ASP A 5 -17.44 3.90 3.35
C ASP A 5 -17.26 4.58 1.98
N ALA A 6 -18.07 4.21 1.01
CA ALA A 6 -18.08 4.77 -0.34
C ALA A 6 -19.47 4.72 -0.95
N ASP A 7 -19.79 5.69 -1.81
CA ASP A 7 -20.96 5.62 -2.73
C ASP A 7 -20.53 4.75 -3.92
N ASP A 8 -21.04 3.52 -4.01
CA ASP A 8 -20.20 2.42 -4.47
C ASP A 8 -20.64 1.76 -5.76
N THR A 9 -20.06 2.21 -6.87
CA THR A 9 -20.15 1.53 -8.17
C THR A 9 -19.35 0.22 -8.23
N TYR A 10 -18.48 -0.03 -7.24
CA TYR A 10 -17.62 -1.21 -7.17
C TYR A 10 -18.29 -2.42 -6.49
N CYS A 11 -19.40 -2.21 -5.78
CA CYS A 11 -20.13 -3.28 -5.09
C CYS A 11 -21.22 -3.91 -5.95
N TYR A 12 -21.67 -5.09 -5.54
CA TYR A 12 -22.91 -5.66 -6.08
C TYR A 12 -24.11 -4.82 -5.67
N PRO A 13 -25.16 -4.70 -6.53
CA PRO A 13 -26.35 -3.90 -6.21
C PRO A 13 -26.99 -4.31 -4.88
N GLY A 14 -27.18 -3.33 -3.99
CA GLY A 14 -27.78 -3.55 -2.67
C GLY A 14 -26.90 -4.30 -1.67
N SER A 15 -25.59 -4.38 -1.92
CA SER A 15 -24.61 -5.06 -1.09
C SER A 15 -23.39 -4.15 -0.86
N ASP A 16 -22.64 -4.41 0.21
CA ASP A 16 -21.32 -3.86 0.47
C ASP A 16 -20.17 -4.79 0.03
N VAL A 17 -20.49 -5.87 -0.71
CA VAL A 17 -19.51 -6.81 -1.25
C VAL A 17 -18.98 -6.31 -2.60
N LEU A 18 -17.67 -6.20 -2.73
CA LEU A 18 -17.01 -5.78 -3.98
C LEU A 18 -17.25 -6.80 -5.09
N ARG A 19 -17.56 -6.31 -6.30
CA ARG A 19 -17.63 -7.17 -7.49
C ARG A 19 -16.25 -7.77 -7.74
N ASN A 20 -16.23 -9.07 -7.93
CA ASN A 20 -15.01 -9.85 -8.08
C ASN A 20 -15.17 -10.91 -9.18
N LYS A 21 -14.06 -11.40 -9.71
CA LYS A 21 -14.01 -12.35 -10.83
C LYS A 21 -14.55 -13.74 -10.50
N ALA A 22 -14.56 -14.09 -9.21
CA ALA A 22 -15.14 -15.35 -8.72
C ALA A 22 -16.65 -15.28 -8.47
N GLU A 23 -17.27 -14.11 -8.69
CA GLU A 23 -18.70 -13.86 -8.49
C GLU A 23 -19.17 -14.15 -7.05
N LEU A 24 -18.27 -14.07 -6.07
CA LEU A 24 -18.59 -14.25 -4.66
C LEU A 24 -19.42 -13.08 -4.14
N THR A 25 -20.55 -13.39 -3.49
CA THR A 25 -21.47 -12.40 -2.92
C THR A 25 -21.51 -12.42 -1.39
N ASP A 26 -20.85 -13.40 -0.75
CA ASP A 26 -20.60 -13.42 0.69
C ASP A 26 -19.29 -12.69 1.02
N ALA A 27 -19.33 -11.77 2.01
CA ALA A 27 -18.19 -10.95 2.37
C ALA A 27 -17.05 -11.77 2.99
N ASN A 28 -17.35 -12.83 3.74
CA ASN A 28 -16.32 -13.64 4.39
C ASN A 28 -15.65 -14.57 3.36
N GLU A 29 -16.41 -15.10 2.42
CA GLU A 29 -15.87 -15.90 1.32
C GLU A 29 -14.94 -15.04 0.45
N LEU A 30 -15.33 -13.80 0.13
CA LEU A 30 -14.49 -12.88 -0.63
C LEU A 30 -13.22 -12.50 0.15
N ASP A 31 -13.32 -12.21 1.46
CA ASP A 31 -12.15 -11.86 2.29
C ASP A 31 -11.14 -13.03 2.36
N THR A 32 -11.62 -14.26 2.47
CA THR A 32 -10.78 -15.47 2.44
C THR A 32 -10.10 -15.63 1.08
N TYR A 33 -10.87 -15.58 0.00
CA TYR A 33 -10.39 -15.72 -1.37
C TYR A 33 -9.36 -14.63 -1.72
N GLU A 34 -9.64 -13.37 -1.38
CA GLU A 34 -8.73 -12.25 -1.56
C GLU A 34 -7.44 -12.43 -0.77
N GLY A 35 -7.56 -12.86 0.50
CA GLY A 35 -6.43 -13.12 1.38
C GLY A 35 -5.47 -14.18 0.82
N GLU A 36 -6.01 -15.32 0.40
CA GLU A 36 -5.24 -16.44 -0.15
C GLU A 36 -4.51 -16.06 -1.45
N LEU A 37 -5.24 -15.51 -2.43
CA LEU A 37 -4.66 -15.15 -3.72
C LEU A 37 -3.64 -14.01 -3.61
N SER A 38 -3.95 -12.96 -2.84
CA SER A 38 -3.00 -11.86 -2.68
C SER A 38 -1.75 -12.26 -1.89
N THR A 39 -1.86 -13.25 -0.99
CA THR A 39 -0.69 -13.82 -0.31
C THR A 39 0.19 -14.58 -1.30
N LEU A 40 -0.40 -15.44 -2.14
CA LEU A 40 0.33 -16.15 -3.20
C LEU A 40 1.06 -15.15 -4.14
N ARG A 41 0.35 -14.13 -4.61
CA ARG A 41 0.93 -13.07 -5.46
C ARG A 41 2.02 -12.27 -4.74
N SER A 42 1.89 -12.04 -3.44
CA SER A 42 2.94 -11.39 -2.65
C SER A 42 4.23 -12.21 -2.63
N LEU A 43 4.14 -13.53 -2.48
CA LEU A 43 5.31 -14.44 -2.54
C LEU A 43 5.98 -14.41 -3.92
N GLU A 44 5.21 -14.44 -5.01
CA GLU A 44 5.74 -14.32 -6.36
C GLU A 44 6.47 -12.98 -6.58
N ILE A 45 5.93 -11.87 -6.02
CA ILE A 45 6.56 -10.54 -6.10
C ILE A 45 7.86 -10.49 -5.26
N LEU A 46 7.92 -11.19 -4.13
CA LEU A 46 9.15 -11.29 -3.34
C LEU A 46 10.26 -12.03 -4.11
N GLU A 47 9.92 -13.10 -4.84
CA GLU A 47 10.87 -13.83 -5.68
C GLU A 47 11.27 -13.02 -6.93
N LYS A 48 10.31 -12.32 -7.52
CA LYS A 48 10.51 -11.51 -8.73
C LYS A 48 9.89 -10.13 -8.56
N PRO A 49 10.65 -9.16 -8.04
CA PRO A 49 10.16 -7.81 -7.81
C PRO A 49 9.60 -7.15 -9.08
N ILE A 50 8.55 -6.36 -8.90
CA ILE A 50 7.93 -5.61 -10.01
C ILE A 50 8.84 -4.47 -10.42
N GLU A 51 9.21 -4.42 -11.68
CA GLU A 51 10.06 -3.35 -12.22
C GLU A 51 9.28 -2.03 -12.37
N GLY A 52 9.88 -0.94 -11.88
CA GLY A 52 9.31 0.40 -11.95
C GLY A 52 10.28 1.49 -11.53
N GLN A 53 9.80 2.74 -11.54
CA GLN A 53 10.62 3.93 -11.25
C GLN A 53 10.27 4.57 -9.90
N PHE A 54 9.61 3.83 -9.01
CA PHE A 54 9.08 4.31 -7.72
C PHE A 54 8.18 5.55 -7.89
N ASP A 55 7.24 5.43 -8.83
CA ASP A 55 6.21 6.41 -9.17
C ASP A 55 4.80 5.80 -9.01
N LEU A 56 3.76 6.56 -9.35
CA LEU A 56 2.38 6.09 -9.32
C LEU A 56 2.17 4.87 -10.23
N ALA A 57 2.79 4.87 -11.42
CA ALA A 57 2.68 3.75 -12.36
C ALA A 57 3.31 2.47 -11.79
N HIS A 58 4.40 2.58 -11.02
CA HIS A 58 4.98 1.45 -10.31
C HIS A 58 4.04 0.93 -9.22
N LEU A 59 3.43 1.82 -8.43
CA LEU A 59 2.45 1.45 -7.41
C LEU A 59 1.23 0.75 -8.04
N GLN A 60 0.75 1.22 -9.19
CA GLN A 60 -0.34 0.59 -9.97
C GLN A 60 0.04 -0.80 -10.48
N LYS A 61 1.26 -1.00 -10.97
CA LYS A 61 1.75 -2.33 -11.40
C LYS A 61 1.80 -3.33 -10.25
N ILE A 62 2.24 -2.91 -9.06
CA ILE A 62 2.24 -3.75 -7.87
C ILE A 62 0.79 -4.13 -7.49
N HIS A 63 -0.13 -3.17 -7.50
CA HIS A 63 -1.54 -3.43 -7.23
C HIS A 63 -2.16 -4.38 -8.26
N LEU A 64 -1.87 -4.18 -9.55
CA LEU A 64 -2.32 -5.08 -10.60
C LEU A 64 -1.82 -6.50 -10.36
N ALA A 65 -0.52 -6.67 -10.09
CA ALA A 65 0.08 -7.98 -9.84
C ALA A 65 -0.55 -8.70 -8.64
N LEU A 66 -0.92 -7.97 -7.58
CA LEU A 66 -1.56 -8.54 -6.39
C LEU A 66 -3.01 -8.97 -6.61
N PHE A 67 -3.77 -8.22 -7.42
CA PHE A 67 -5.23 -8.30 -7.42
C PHE A 67 -5.85 -8.65 -8.77
N GLN A 68 -5.04 -8.87 -9.82
CA GLN A 68 -5.53 -9.14 -11.19
C GLN A 68 -6.43 -10.35 -11.32
N ASP A 69 -6.30 -11.34 -10.42
CA ASP A 69 -7.14 -12.54 -10.44
C ASP A 69 -8.45 -12.36 -9.67
N ILE A 70 -8.57 -11.25 -8.92
CA ILE A 70 -9.67 -11.00 -8.01
C ILE A 70 -10.60 -9.90 -8.55
N TYR A 71 -10.03 -8.80 -9.04
CA TYR A 71 -10.76 -7.61 -9.43
C TYR A 71 -10.46 -7.18 -10.87
N ASP A 72 -11.49 -6.79 -11.63
CA ASP A 72 -11.34 -6.25 -12.99
C ASP A 72 -10.64 -4.89 -12.99
N TRP A 73 -10.79 -4.12 -11.92
CA TRP A 73 -10.19 -2.80 -11.71
C TRP A 73 -8.80 -2.86 -11.04
N ALA A 74 -8.19 -4.05 -10.96
CA ALA A 74 -6.83 -4.18 -10.41
C ALA A 74 -5.84 -3.27 -11.16
N GLY A 75 -5.04 -2.49 -10.40
CA GLY A 75 -4.12 -1.50 -10.96
C GLY A 75 -4.73 -0.14 -11.31
N GLU A 76 -6.05 0.00 -11.29
CA GLU A 76 -6.73 1.25 -11.61
C GLU A 76 -6.89 2.15 -10.37
N ILE A 77 -6.74 3.46 -10.57
CA ILE A 77 -7.04 4.45 -9.54
C ILE A 77 -8.56 4.46 -9.31
N ARG A 78 -8.98 4.50 -8.05
CA ARG A 78 -10.39 4.57 -7.70
C ARG A 78 -11.08 5.80 -8.29
N THR A 79 -12.34 5.65 -8.61
CA THR A 79 -13.19 6.72 -9.16
C THR A 79 -14.15 7.32 -8.14
N VAL A 80 -14.11 6.83 -6.88
CA VAL A 80 -14.97 7.28 -5.77
C VAL A 80 -14.14 7.74 -4.59
N ASP A 81 -14.66 8.69 -3.83
CA ASP A 81 -14.06 9.05 -2.53
C ASP A 81 -14.31 7.94 -1.52
N ILE A 82 -13.33 7.68 -0.69
CA ILE A 82 -13.40 6.67 0.37
C ILE A 82 -12.97 7.25 1.71
N SER A 83 -13.55 6.71 2.78
CA SER A 83 -13.17 7.00 4.15
C SER A 83 -13.15 5.73 4.98
N ARG A 84 -12.44 5.76 6.10
CA ARG A 84 -12.42 4.68 7.08
C ARG A 84 -12.49 5.27 8.49
N GLY A 85 -13.62 5.07 9.15
CA GLY A 85 -13.89 5.74 10.42
C GLY A 85 -13.81 7.28 10.26
N ASN A 86 -12.97 7.92 11.04
CA ASN A 86 -12.77 9.39 10.97
C ASN A 86 -11.71 9.83 9.93
N SER A 87 -11.01 8.89 9.29
CA SER A 87 -9.96 9.20 8.32
C SER A 87 -10.56 9.34 6.93
N ARG A 88 -10.44 10.54 6.34
CA ARG A 88 -10.72 10.80 4.94
C ARG A 88 -9.42 10.73 4.15
N PHE A 89 -9.38 9.90 3.12
CA PHE A 89 -8.26 9.82 2.20
C PHE A 89 -8.33 10.93 1.13
N ALA A 90 -7.32 11.02 0.28
CA ALA A 90 -7.29 12.04 -0.76
C ALA A 90 -8.58 12.02 -1.60
N ASN A 91 -9.11 13.21 -1.91
CA ASN A 91 -10.25 13.30 -2.83
C ASN A 91 -9.83 12.77 -4.21
N VAL A 92 -10.69 11.98 -4.84
CA VAL A 92 -10.43 11.30 -6.12
C VAL A 92 -9.87 12.23 -7.20
N ARG A 93 -10.32 13.48 -7.25
CA ARG A 93 -9.89 14.48 -8.25
C ARG A 93 -8.44 14.90 -8.10
N PHE A 94 -7.84 14.68 -6.94
CA PHE A 94 -6.47 15.12 -6.61
C PHE A 94 -5.49 13.98 -6.46
N ILE A 95 -5.91 12.71 -6.62
CA ILE A 95 -5.02 11.55 -6.44
C ILE A 95 -3.79 11.66 -7.36
N GLU A 96 -3.99 11.89 -8.66
CA GLU A 96 -2.87 11.93 -9.60
C GLU A 96 -1.92 13.10 -9.34
N SER A 97 -2.45 14.30 -9.05
CA SER A 97 -1.62 15.48 -8.76
C SER A 97 -0.85 15.31 -7.44
N ALA A 98 -1.49 14.82 -6.40
CA ALA A 98 -0.82 14.56 -5.13
C ALA A 98 0.23 13.45 -5.25
N ALA A 99 -0.08 12.37 -5.97
CA ALA A 99 0.89 11.32 -6.29
C ALA A 99 2.12 11.88 -7.00
N HIS A 100 1.91 12.72 -8.01
CA HIS A 100 3.00 13.36 -8.74
C HIS A 100 3.92 14.18 -7.81
N GLU A 101 3.36 14.91 -6.85
CA GLU A 101 4.15 15.68 -5.87
C GLU A 101 4.95 14.76 -4.94
N ILE A 102 4.32 13.69 -4.40
CA ILE A 102 4.96 12.72 -3.51
C ILE A 102 6.13 12.03 -4.23
N PHE A 103 5.90 11.46 -5.39
CA PHE A 103 6.91 10.68 -6.09
C PHE A 103 8.01 11.54 -6.74
N ASN A 104 7.72 12.77 -7.15
CA ASN A 104 8.77 13.70 -7.56
C ASN A 104 9.68 14.10 -6.40
N ARG A 105 9.16 14.23 -5.18
CA ARG A 105 9.96 14.46 -3.98
C ARG A 105 10.87 13.26 -3.72
N LEU A 106 10.33 12.05 -3.78
CA LEU A 106 11.10 10.81 -3.64
C LEU A 106 12.25 10.72 -4.67
N ALA A 107 11.99 11.07 -5.93
CA ALA A 107 13.00 11.09 -6.97
C ALA A 107 14.10 12.13 -6.71
N ARG A 108 13.76 13.31 -6.20
CA ARG A 108 14.73 14.35 -5.78
C ARG A 108 15.59 13.92 -4.60
N GLU A 109 15.08 13.05 -3.74
CA GLU A 109 15.81 12.41 -2.64
C GLU A 109 16.61 11.18 -3.10
N ASN A 110 16.81 11.04 -4.42
CA ASN A 110 17.56 9.93 -5.04
C ASN A 110 17.07 8.55 -4.60
N TRP A 111 15.73 8.38 -4.47
CA TRP A 111 15.10 7.14 -4.03
C TRP A 111 15.69 6.58 -2.73
N LEU A 112 16.05 7.49 -1.81
CA LEU A 112 16.59 7.21 -0.47
C LEU A 112 17.93 6.47 -0.45
N LYS A 113 18.63 6.38 -1.59
CA LYS A 113 19.92 5.71 -1.70
C LYS A 113 20.97 6.40 -0.81
N HIS A 114 21.83 5.58 -0.20
CA HIS A 114 22.95 6.04 0.63
C HIS A 114 22.58 6.62 2.00
N LEU A 115 21.32 6.52 2.43
CA LEU A 115 20.94 6.87 3.79
C LEU A 115 21.42 5.78 4.77
N ASP A 116 21.75 6.20 5.99
CA ASP A 116 21.95 5.27 7.11
C ASP A 116 20.59 4.69 7.58
N PRO A 117 20.60 3.61 8.38
CA PRO A 117 19.35 2.94 8.77
C PRO A 117 18.33 3.85 9.49
N ASN A 118 18.80 4.79 10.33
CA ASN A 118 17.90 5.68 11.05
C ASN A 118 17.23 6.67 10.08
N ALA A 119 18.03 7.37 9.29
CA ALA A 119 17.51 8.29 8.27
C ALA A 119 16.63 7.57 7.23
N LEU A 120 17.00 6.35 6.83
CA LEU A 120 16.21 5.54 5.90
C LEU A 120 14.85 5.18 6.51
N SER A 121 14.82 4.69 7.77
CA SER A 121 13.56 4.31 8.43
C SER A 121 12.59 5.48 8.57
N GLU A 122 13.10 6.67 8.92
CA GLU A 122 12.30 7.89 8.99
C GLU A 122 11.71 8.25 7.61
N ARG A 123 12.50 8.17 6.54
CA ARG A 123 12.03 8.50 5.19
C ARG A 123 11.07 7.45 4.63
N LEU A 124 11.31 6.15 4.90
CA LEU A 124 10.37 5.09 4.51
C LEU A 124 9.03 5.24 5.24
N ALA A 125 9.05 5.58 6.54
CA ALA A 125 7.84 5.85 7.31
C ALA A 125 7.07 7.05 6.73
N HIS A 126 7.76 8.13 6.39
CA HIS A 126 7.19 9.30 5.76
C HIS A 126 6.49 8.95 4.43
N TYR A 127 7.18 8.26 3.50
CA TYR A 127 6.56 7.89 2.23
C TYR A 127 5.44 6.88 2.38
N LEU A 128 5.54 5.95 3.33
CA LEU A 128 4.43 5.04 3.66
C LEU A 128 3.20 5.82 4.16
N SER A 129 3.39 6.82 5.02
CA SER A 129 2.34 7.71 5.53
C SER A 129 1.70 8.55 4.41
N GLU A 130 2.50 9.18 3.55
CA GLU A 130 2.02 9.98 2.42
C GLU A 130 1.22 9.14 1.41
N ILE A 131 1.72 7.95 1.04
CA ILE A 131 1.01 7.03 0.15
C ILE A 131 -0.27 6.50 0.82
N ASN A 132 -0.26 6.31 2.14
CA ASN A 132 -1.45 5.92 2.87
C ASN A 132 -2.50 7.04 2.90
N ALA A 133 -2.11 8.29 3.06
CA ALA A 133 -3.04 9.43 2.98
C ALA A 133 -3.62 9.58 1.56
N LEU A 134 -2.84 9.27 0.54
CA LEU A 134 -3.28 9.24 -0.85
C LEU A 134 -4.34 8.15 -1.10
N HIS A 135 -4.10 6.93 -0.65
CA HIS A 135 -4.99 5.76 -0.75
C HIS A 135 -5.60 5.59 -2.15
N PRO A 136 -4.79 5.37 -3.19
CA PRO A 136 -5.25 5.54 -4.57
C PRO A 136 -6.19 4.46 -5.09
N PHE A 137 -6.27 3.30 -4.44
CA PHE A 137 -7.07 2.16 -4.90
C PHE A 137 -8.35 1.99 -4.09
N ARG A 138 -9.34 1.29 -4.67
CA ARG A 138 -10.59 0.99 -3.98
C ARG A 138 -10.42 0.02 -2.80
N GLU A 139 -9.55 -0.98 -2.94
CA GLU A 139 -9.15 -1.95 -1.90
C GLU A 139 -7.68 -2.32 -2.10
N GLY A 140 -7.06 -3.03 -1.19
CA GLY A 140 -5.70 -3.56 -1.32
C GLY A 140 -4.57 -2.55 -1.09
N ASN A 141 -4.86 -1.31 -0.73
CA ASN A 141 -3.87 -0.25 -0.55
C ASN A 141 -2.75 -0.65 0.42
N GLY A 142 -3.08 -1.20 1.57
CA GLY A 142 -2.10 -1.55 2.60
C GLY A 142 -1.07 -2.60 2.14
N ARG A 143 -1.49 -3.64 1.40
CA ARG A 143 -0.59 -4.65 0.83
C ARG A 143 0.33 -4.04 -0.23
N THR A 144 -0.27 -3.29 -1.15
CA THR A 144 0.45 -2.59 -2.21
C THR A 144 1.52 -1.63 -1.68
N GLN A 145 1.16 -0.83 -0.69
CA GLN A 145 2.07 0.14 -0.05
C GLN A 145 3.25 -0.56 0.62
N ARG A 146 3.02 -1.64 1.37
CA ARG A 146 4.11 -2.37 2.04
C ARG A 146 5.08 -2.98 1.05
N ILE A 147 4.60 -3.58 -0.04
CA ILE A 147 5.46 -4.11 -1.10
C ILE A 147 6.26 -2.99 -1.77
N PHE A 148 5.62 -1.86 -2.10
CA PHE A 148 6.30 -0.72 -2.67
C PHE A 148 7.43 -0.21 -1.76
N ILE A 149 7.17 -0.05 -0.46
CA ILE A 149 8.16 0.41 0.52
C ILE A 149 9.28 -0.62 0.71
N SER A 150 8.97 -1.92 0.71
CA SER A 150 10.00 -2.97 0.74
C SER A 150 10.91 -2.92 -0.49
N GLN A 151 10.36 -2.74 -1.69
CA GLN A 151 11.18 -2.61 -2.90
C GLN A 151 12.00 -1.32 -2.90
N LEU A 152 11.46 -0.22 -2.35
CA LEU A 152 12.20 1.04 -2.19
C LEU A 152 13.37 0.88 -1.20
N SER A 153 13.14 0.20 -0.07
CA SER A 153 14.19 -0.17 0.89
C SER A 153 15.26 -1.02 0.22
N GLN A 154 14.86 -2.00 -0.58
CA GLN A 154 15.77 -2.87 -1.32
C GLN A 154 16.64 -2.08 -2.32
N ALA A 155 16.07 -1.12 -3.03
CA ALA A 155 16.81 -0.23 -3.92
C ALA A 155 17.79 0.70 -3.17
N ALA A 156 17.54 0.96 -1.88
CA ALA A 156 18.43 1.69 -1.00
C ALA A 156 19.52 0.82 -0.35
N GLY A 157 19.48 -0.52 -0.56
CA GLY A 157 20.50 -1.47 -0.05
C GLY A 157 20.12 -2.16 1.26
N TYR A 158 18.82 -2.17 1.62
CA TYR A 158 18.33 -2.80 2.84
C TYR A 158 17.12 -3.68 2.56
N GLN A 159 17.07 -4.85 3.18
CA GLN A 159 15.88 -5.68 3.25
C GLN A 159 14.97 -5.15 4.35
N LEU A 160 13.67 -5.09 4.06
CA LEU A 160 12.63 -4.74 5.03
C LEU A 160 11.62 -5.89 5.08
N ASP A 161 11.60 -6.61 6.19
CA ASP A 161 10.70 -7.75 6.41
C ASP A 161 9.56 -7.36 7.36
N TYR A 162 8.33 -7.61 6.92
CA TYR A 162 7.11 -7.39 7.71
C TYR A 162 6.53 -8.69 8.30
N SER A 163 7.20 -9.83 8.15
CA SER A 163 6.64 -11.16 8.47
C SER A 163 6.29 -11.33 9.95
N ASP A 164 7.05 -10.71 10.85
CA ASP A 164 6.85 -10.72 12.30
C ASP A 164 5.99 -9.55 12.82
N LEU A 165 5.56 -8.65 11.92
CA LEU A 165 4.82 -7.45 12.30
C LEU A 165 3.33 -7.74 12.44
N GLU A 166 2.83 -7.66 13.66
CA GLU A 166 1.40 -7.78 13.91
C GLU A 166 0.61 -6.67 13.21
N GLN A 167 -0.49 -7.06 12.57
CA GLN A 167 -1.38 -6.12 11.86
C GLN A 167 -1.82 -4.94 12.76
N LYS A 168 -2.04 -5.19 14.05
CA LYS A 168 -2.42 -4.16 15.02
C LYS A 168 -1.34 -3.10 15.20
N GLN A 169 -0.06 -3.50 15.24
CA GLN A 169 1.05 -2.57 15.42
C GLN A 169 1.19 -1.63 14.22
N ILE A 170 1.11 -2.18 13.00
CA ILE A 170 1.18 -1.34 11.79
C ILE A 170 -0.02 -0.40 11.69
N TYR A 171 -1.24 -0.85 12.02
CA TYR A 171 -2.41 0.04 12.02
C TYR A 171 -2.27 1.17 13.03
N GLN A 172 -1.78 0.90 14.24
CA GLN A 172 -1.53 1.92 15.23
C GLN A 172 -0.47 2.93 14.76
N GLY A 173 0.65 2.45 14.21
CA GLY A 173 1.68 3.32 13.63
C GLY A 173 1.16 4.19 12.50
N MET A 174 0.34 3.61 11.62
CA MET A 174 -0.28 4.34 10.50
C MET A 174 -1.32 5.38 10.96
N GLU A 175 -2.09 5.09 12.02
CA GLU A 175 -3.04 6.04 12.59
C GLU A 175 -2.32 7.24 13.24
N LEU A 176 -1.24 7.00 13.98
CA LEU A 176 -0.41 8.06 14.53
C LEU A 176 0.24 8.90 13.44
N ALA A 177 0.79 8.25 12.41
CA ALA A 177 1.40 8.92 11.27
C ALA A 177 0.40 9.77 10.49
N PHE A 178 -0.84 9.30 10.30
CA PHE A 178 -1.91 10.07 9.69
C PHE A 178 -2.24 11.35 10.48
N ASN A 179 -2.04 11.33 11.80
CA ASN A 179 -2.20 12.50 12.69
C ASN A 179 -0.91 13.33 12.84
N GLY A 180 0.14 13.05 12.08
CA GLY A 180 1.39 13.81 12.03
C GLY A 180 2.52 13.28 12.91
N ASP A 181 2.37 12.14 13.58
CA ASP A 181 3.43 11.48 14.35
C ASP A 181 3.90 10.19 13.66
N GLU A 182 4.95 10.29 12.87
CA GLU A 182 5.55 9.17 12.13
C GLU A 182 6.57 8.36 12.97
N SER A 183 6.86 8.76 14.22
CA SER A 183 7.93 8.20 15.03
C SER A 183 7.76 6.72 15.35
N VAL A 184 6.53 6.28 15.64
CA VAL A 184 6.22 4.87 15.91
C VAL A 184 6.40 4.03 14.64
N LEU A 185 5.96 4.53 13.51
CA LEU A 185 6.11 3.84 12.22
C LEU A 185 7.59 3.74 11.81
N ALA A 186 8.36 4.81 11.98
CA ALA A 186 9.80 4.82 11.74
C ALA A 186 10.55 3.80 12.61
N LYS A 187 10.19 3.72 13.90
CA LYS A 187 10.75 2.72 14.82
C LYS A 187 10.42 1.29 14.39
N LEU A 188 9.18 0.99 14.04
CA LEU A 188 8.77 -0.33 13.56
C LEU A 188 9.54 -0.75 12.30
N ILE A 189 9.79 0.20 11.39
CA ILE A 189 10.59 -0.02 10.20
C ILE A 189 12.05 -0.24 10.57
N LEU A 190 12.65 0.60 11.41
CA LEU A 190 14.05 0.51 11.83
C LEU A 190 14.39 -0.85 12.45
N GLU A 191 13.52 -1.36 13.30
CA GLU A 191 13.69 -2.67 13.95
C GLU A 191 13.70 -3.85 12.97
N ARG A 192 13.29 -3.63 11.70
CA ARG A 192 13.13 -4.65 10.64
C ARG A 192 13.97 -4.38 9.39
N LEU A 193 14.85 -3.35 9.47
CA LEU A 193 15.79 -3.08 8.40
C LEU A 193 17.06 -3.92 8.60
N GLU A 194 17.35 -4.76 7.64
CA GLU A 194 18.58 -5.54 7.56
C GLU A 194 19.38 -5.09 6.34
N ARG A 195 20.68 -4.83 6.54
CA ARG A 195 21.55 -4.50 5.42
C ARG A 195 21.85 -5.76 4.62
N PHE A 196 21.80 -5.68 3.29
CA PHE A 196 22.30 -6.78 2.47
C PHE A 196 23.77 -7.01 2.81
N GLU A 197 24.11 -8.23 3.24
CA GLU A 197 25.52 -8.64 3.31
C GLU A 197 26.06 -8.72 1.87
N SER A 198 27.08 -7.95 1.59
CA SER A 198 27.78 -7.86 0.31
C SER A 198 28.74 -9.02 0.11
#